data_f3b9e87d2e04d2de0cb5c28f4e037b3f
#
_entry.id   f3b9e87d2e04d2de0cb5c28f4e037b3f
#
_cell.length_a   1.000
_cell.length_b   1.000
_cell.length_c   1.000
_cell.angle_alpha   90.00
_cell.angle_beta   90.00
_cell.angle_gamma   90.00
#
_symmetry.space_group_name_H-M   'P 1'
#
loop_
_entity.id
_entity.type
_entity.pdbx_description
1 polymer ?
#
loop_
_entity_poly.entity_id
_entity_poly.type
_entity_poly.pdbx_seq_one_letter_code
_entity_poly.pdbx_strand_id
1 'polypeptide(L)'
;MLLLEKFHELLQPWRSAFPQQRTGQRAQRLAYGLLTCLRTHLTSNAICATGRQFLDWSADYRLFSRSPWDPHALFDPIFDHLADLLASAQAPVVVALDDTLCKKTGRHIPGATFARDPQSPPFHLNLCRGLRFVQASVLVRATRFPAPARALPVRFEPAPPAVKPKNQNRTRHHARNNQGNPRNPKKTAAKRNSKTTTPLTPEEQQYRLQKKLRALTQVGVGVLQSLRQALDARPATCQRQLLVSGDGSYTNRTVLRQLPQRTTFIGRIRKDAKLFQALPPATATRSGGRPRRYGAVAPTPEQVLHDDALPLVKIRCFAAGEVRQIPVKILRHVYWRKAGADLPLLLVVVKPLGYRLRKGSKLLYRQPAFLICTDPELDLPTLLQSYIDRWEIECNHRDEKSLIGVAQGQVWNSQAVARLPQFQVAIYSLLLLASILAYGFKRTATYLPLPLWRRKSIRPSTLDLLNLLRDQIFAPPMQHKPTPSIDDFAALAPVDANATKLPLASETLCTIAA
;
A
#
# COMPACT_ATOMS: atom_id res chain seq x y z
N MET A 1 -28.29 -11.52 1.64
CA MET A 1 -27.66 -10.55 0.71
C MET A 1 -26.47 -11.22 0.03
N LEU A 2 -26.37 -11.16 -1.28
CA LEU A 2 -25.27 -11.73 -2.05
C LEU A 2 -24.05 -10.77 -2.06
N LEU A 3 -22.85 -11.32 -2.23
CA LEU A 3 -21.64 -10.51 -2.44
C LEU A 3 -21.77 -9.62 -3.67
N LEU A 4 -22.35 -10.17 -4.73
CA LEU A 4 -22.60 -9.46 -5.98
C LEU A 4 -23.53 -8.25 -5.79
N GLU A 5 -24.63 -8.43 -5.04
CA GLU A 5 -25.58 -7.34 -4.74
C GLU A 5 -24.91 -6.21 -3.97
N LYS A 6 -24.14 -6.55 -2.92
CA LYS A 6 -23.43 -5.55 -2.10
C LYS A 6 -22.32 -4.86 -2.90
N PHE A 7 -21.59 -5.59 -3.73
CA PHE A 7 -20.59 -4.99 -4.62
C PHE A 7 -21.23 -4.06 -5.65
N HIS A 8 -22.38 -4.44 -6.22
CA HIS A 8 -23.15 -3.59 -7.14
C HIS A 8 -23.62 -2.30 -6.47
N GLU A 9 -24.18 -2.40 -5.25
CA GLU A 9 -24.58 -1.24 -4.44
C GLU A 9 -23.42 -0.26 -4.25
N LEU A 10 -22.23 -0.75 -3.85
CA LEU A 10 -21.03 0.05 -3.65
C LEU A 10 -20.45 0.66 -4.94
N LEU A 11 -20.80 0.12 -6.11
CA LEU A 11 -20.40 0.70 -7.39
C LEU A 11 -21.33 1.85 -7.85
N GLN A 12 -22.55 1.97 -7.32
CA GLN A 12 -23.49 3.01 -7.75
C GLN A 12 -22.94 4.43 -7.55
N PRO A 13 -22.32 4.78 -6.40
CA PRO A 13 -21.73 6.09 -6.18
C PRO A 13 -20.63 6.48 -7.19
N TRP A 14 -19.99 5.50 -7.84
CA TRP A 14 -18.98 5.79 -8.86
C TRP A 14 -19.51 6.61 -10.04
N ARG A 15 -20.83 6.60 -10.29
CA ARG A 15 -21.43 7.43 -11.34
C ARG A 15 -21.09 8.90 -11.16
N SER A 16 -21.07 9.40 -9.93
CA SER A 16 -20.74 10.80 -9.61
C SER A 16 -19.26 11.15 -9.84
N ALA A 17 -18.35 10.18 -9.79
CA ALA A 17 -16.93 10.38 -10.07
C ALA A 17 -16.65 10.66 -11.56
N PHE A 18 -17.62 10.42 -12.45
CA PHE A 18 -17.47 10.57 -13.90
C PHE A 18 -18.39 11.68 -14.44
N PRO A 19 -17.89 12.58 -15.30
CA PRO A 19 -18.67 13.71 -15.82
C PRO A 19 -19.91 13.31 -16.63
N GLN A 20 -19.89 12.12 -17.23
CA GLN A 20 -20.95 11.61 -18.05
C GLN A 20 -21.44 10.26 -17.55
N GLN A 21 -22.77 10.08 -17.51
CA GLN A 21 -23.40 8.82 -17.08
C GLN A 21 -22.89 7.60 -17.88
N ARG A 22 -22.76 7.73 -19.20
CA ARG A 22 -22.22 6.66 -20.06
C ARG A 22 -20.79 6.26 -19.67
N THR A 23 -19.98 7.22 -19.23
CA THR A 23 -18.61 6.93 -18.79
C THR A 23 -18.62 6.20 -17.45
N GLY A 24 -19.49 6.59 -16.51
CA GLY A 24 -19.68 5.88 -15.24
C GLY A 24 -20.17 4.44 -15.44
N GLN A 25 -21.16 4.22 -16.28
CA GLN A 25 -21.64 2.87 -16.63
C GLN A 25 -20.53 2.00 -17.25
N ARG A 26 -19.69 2.61 -18.11
CA ARG A 26 -18.53 1.93 -18.68
C ARG A 26 -17.52 1.53 -17.60
N ALA A 27 -17.24 2.41 -16.66
CA ALA A 27 -16.36 2.13 -15.53
C ALA A 27 -16.89 0.97 -14.69
N GLN A 28 -18.18 0.99 -14.34
CA GLN A 28 -18.83 -0.12 -13.61
C GLN A 28 -18.72 -1.45 -14.36
N ARG A 29 -19.00 -1.47 -15.66
CA ARG A 29 -18.87 -2.67 -16.50
C ARG A 29 -17.44 -3.18 -16.55
N LEU A 30 -16.45 -2.31 -16.74
CA LEU A 30 -15.04 -2.71 -16.73
C LEU A 30 -14.58 -3.22 -15.36
N ALA A 31 -15.18 -2.74 -14.26
CA ALA A 31 -14.92 -3.29 -12.92
C ALA A 31 -15.30 -4.77 -12.86
N TYR A 32 -16.49 -5.14 -13.33
CA TYR A 32 -16.89 -6.55 -13.45
C TYR A 32 -15.98 -7.33 -14.39
N GLY A 33 -15.67 -6.77 -15.57
CA GLY A 33 -14.79 -7.42 -16.53
C GLY A 33 -13.41 -7.74 -15.96
N LEU A 34 -12.83 -6.86 -15.14
CA LEU A 34 -11.56 -7.11 -14.47
C LEU A 34 -11.65 -8.19 -13.39
N LEU A 35 -12.75 -8.27 -12.62
CA LEU A 35 -12.92 -9.29 -11.58
C LEU A 35 -13.28 -10.67 -12.14
N THR A 36 -13.97 -10.71 -13.29
CA THR A 36 -14.36 -11.98 -13.96
C THR A 36 -13.31 -12.50 -14.93
N CYS A 37 -12.34 -11.68 -15.31
CA CYS A 37 -11.27 -12.07 -16.21
C CYS A 37 -10.47 -13.25 -15.63
N LEU A 38 -10.34 -14.35 -16.38
CA LEU A 38 -9.61 -15.56 -15.99
C LEU A 38 -8.13 -15.53 -16.43
N ARG A 39 -7.78 -14.66 -17.35
CA ARG A 39 -6.43 -14.49 -17.91
C ARG A 39 -5.74 -13.27 -17.30
N THR A 40 -4.73 -12.77 -17.99
CA THR A 40 -4.08 -11.50 -17.63
C THR A 40 -5.08 -10.35 -17.63
N HIS A 41 -5.03 -9.50 -16.64
CA HIS A 41 -5.98 -8.39 -16.43
C HIS A 41 -5.60 -7.18 -17.31
N LEU A 42 -5.67 -7.40 -18.63
CA LEU A 42 -5.55 -6.36 -19.64
C LEU A 42 -6.92 -5.73 -19.89
N THR A 43 -6.95 -4.47 -20.32
CA THR A 43 -8.20 -3.80 -20.70
C THR A 43 -8.94 -4.59 -21.79
N SER A 44 -8.22 -5.15 -22.78
CA SER A 44 -8.81 -6.01 -23.82
C SER A 44 -9.49 -7.25 -23.23
N ASN A 45 -8.84 -7.93 -22.28
CA ASN A 45 -9.40 -9.13 -21.67
C ASN A 45 -10.63 -8.81 -20.79
N ALA A 46 -10.63 -7.64 -20.12
CA ALA A 46 -11.80 -7.15 -19.40
C ALA A 46 -12.97 -6.83 -20.34
N ILE A 47 -12.70 -6.24 -21.51
CA ILE A 47 -13.71 -6.01 -22.56
C ILE A 47 -14.27 -7.35 -23.06
N CYS A 48 -13.41 -8.35 -23.33
CA CYS A 48 -13.85 -9.69 -23.74
C CYS A 48 -14.69 -10.37 -22.64
N ALA A 49 -14.29 -10.25 -21.37
CA ALA A 49 -15.05 -10.83 -20.25
C ALA A 49 -16.47 -10.25 -20.12
N THR A 50 -16.70 -9.04 -20.64
CA THR A 50 -18.01 -8.40 -20.68
C THR A 50 -18.76 -8.57 -22.02
N GLY A 51 -18.22 -9.37 -22.95
CA GLY A 51 -18.83 -9.63 -24.25
C GLY A 51 -18.84 -8.44 -25.23
N ARG A 52 -18.06 -7.39 -24.96
CA ARG A 52 -18.11 -6.14 -25.75
C ARG A 52 -17.04 -6.03 -26.85
N GLN A 53 -16.29 -7.07 -27.10
CA GLN A 53 -15.21 -7.09 -28.10
C GLN A 53 -15.68 -6.86 -29.54
N PHE A 54 -16.98 -7.09 -29.81
CA PHE A 54 -17.59 -6.90 -31.12
C PHE A 54 -18.33 -5.56 -31.29
N LEU A 55 -18.27 -4.69 -30.25
CA LEU A 55 -18.86 -3.36 -30.25
C LEU A 55 -17.76 -2.29 -30.22
N ASP A 56 -18.12 -0.99 -30.19
CA ASP A 56 -17.13 0.08 -30.03
C ASP A 56 -16.41 -0.03 -28.68
N TRP A 57 -15.25 -0.65 -28.70
CA TRP A 57 -14.36 -0.84 -27.57
C TRP A 57 -13.40 0.33 -27.36
N SER A 58 -13.27 1.23 -28.32
CA SER A 58 -12.31 2.34 -28.27
C SER A 58 -12.59 3.28 -27.10
N ALA A 59 -13.84 3.43 -26.74
CA ALA A 59 -14.28 4.25 -25.62
C ALA A 59 -13.88 3.65 -24.24
N ASP A 60 -13.71 2.33 -24.14
CA ASP A 60 -13.24 1.67 -22.93
C ASP A 60 -11.76 1.99 -22.66
N TYR A 61 -10.93 2.08 -23.69
CA TYR A 61 -9.56 2.57 -23.56
C TYR A 61 -9.50 4.06 -23.25
N ARG A 62 -10.42 4.87 -23.82
CA ARG A 62 -10.50 6.31 -23.56
C ARG A 62 -10.89 6.63 -22.13
N LEU A 63 -11.53 5.71 -21.39
CA LEU A 63 -11.78 5.85 -19.96
C LEU A 63 -10.51 6.19 -19.19
N PHE A 64 -9.39 5.51 -19.48
CA PHE A 64 -8.14 5.72 -18.77
C PHE A 64 -7.27 6.83 -19.39
N SER A 65 -7.36 7.06 -20.70
CA SER A 65 -6.44 7.93 -21.43
C SER A 65 -6.95 9.35 -21.66
N ARG A 66 -8.26 9.58 -21.63
CA ARG A 66 -8.85 10.88 -22.01
C ARG A 66 -9.95 11.37 -21.06
N SER A 67 -10.78 10.46 -20.49
CA SER A 67 -11.91 10.89 -19.67
C SER A 67 -11.44 11.60 -18.40
N PRO A 68 -11.94 12.80 -18.10
CA PRO A 68 -11.60 13.53 -16.89
C PRO A 68 -12.38 12.96 -15.70
N TRP A 69 -11.70 12.25 -14.80
CA TRP A 69 -12.26 11.75 -13.55
C TRP A 69 -11.17 11.74 -12.47
N ASP A 70 -11.61 11.89 -11.23
CA ASP A 70 -10.72 11.89 -10.07
C ASP A 70 -10.55 10.45 -9.53
N PRO A 71 -9.34 9.89 -9.55
CA PRO A 71 -9.08 8.59 -8.94
C PRO A 71 -9.41 8.51 -7.45
N HIS A 72 -9.35 9.62 -6.72
CA HIS A 72 -9.67 9.65 -5.28
C HIS A 72 -11.15 9.38 -5.02
N ALA A 73 -12.03 9.88 -5.87
CA ALA A 73 -13.48 9.68 -5.73
C ALA A 73 -13.90 8.20 -5.82
N LEU A 74 -13.11 7.34 -6.45
CA LEU A 74 -13.38 5.90 -6.50
C LEU A 74 -13.28 5.22 -5.13
N PHE A 75 -12.59 5.84 -4.17
CA PHE A 75 -12.44 5.32 -2.81
C PHE A 75 -13.46 5.91 -1.83
N ASP A 76 -14.30 6.86 -2.24
CA ASP A 76 -15.30 7.49 -1.38
C ASP A 76 -16.24 6.51 -0.70
N PRO A 77 -16.74 5.44 -1.36
CA PRO A 77 -17.60 4.47 -0.68
C PRO A 77 -16.95 3.82 0.56
N ILE A 78 -15.61 3.71 0.60
CA ILE A 78 -14.91 3.17 1.77
C ILE A 78 -14.95 4.16 2.92
N PHE A 79 -14.74 5.45 2.64
CA PHE A 79 -14.82 6.50 3.65
C PHE A 79 -16.24 6.71 4.18
N ASP A 80 -17.25 6.53 3.33
CA ASP A 80 -18.66 6.67 3.71
C ASP A 80 -19.10 5.58 4.70
N HIS A 81 -18.57 4.35 4.55
CA HIS A 81 -18.81 3.24 5.48
C HIS A 81 -17.79 3.12 6.61
N LEU A 82 -16.76 3.98 6.64
CA LEU A 82 -15.63 3.80 7.54
C LEU A 82 -16.04 3.88 9.01
N ALA A 83 -16.93 4.78 9.36
CA ALA A 83 -17.37 4.96 10.74
C ALA A 83 -18.00 3.68 11.33
N ASP A 84 -18.78 2.95 10.53
CA ASP A 84 -19.46 1.72 10.91
C ASP A 84 -18.49 0.53 11.05
N LEU A 85 -17.35 0.62 10.38
CA LEU A 85 -16.30 -0.41 10.41
C LEU A 85 -15.32 -0.25 11.59
N LEU A 86 -15.42 0.86 12.34
CA LEU A 86 -14.53 1.11 13.47
C LEU A 86 -15.12 0.55 14.77
N ALA A 87 -14.25 0.06 15.65
CA ALA A 87 -14.63 -0.63 16.88
C ALA A 87 -15.40 0.23 17.90
N SER A 88 -15.32 1.55 17.80
CA SER A 88 -16.08 2.50 18.64
C SER A 88 -16.11 3.90 18.02
N ALA A 89 -16.99 4.76 18.54
CA ALA A 89 -17.10 6.16 18.09
C ALA A 89 -15.81 6.98 18.28
N GLN A 90 -14.98 6.66 19.27
CA GLN A 90 -13.69 7.33 19.54
C GLN A 90 -12.49 6.59 18.98
N ALA A 91 -12.67 5.41 18.36
CA ALA A 91 -11.55 4.67 17.80
C ALA A 91 -10.81 5.49 16.74
N PRO A 92 -9.47 5.52 16.74
CA PRO A 92 -8.71 6.19 15.71
C PRO A 92 -8.90 5.47 14.35
N VAL A 93 -8.77 6.22 13.28
CA VAL A 93 -8.64 5.65 11.94
C VAL A 93 -7.20 5.19 11.78
N VAL A 94 -6.97 3.89 11.76
CA VAL A 94 -5.63 3.31 11.63
C VAL A 94 -5.31 3.07 10.15
N VAL A 95 -4.16 3.55 9.68
CA VAL A 95 -3.74 3.46 8.28
C VAL A 95 -2.33 2.88 8.18
N ALA A 96 -2.15 1.92 7.31
CA ALA A 96 -0.83 1.48 6.85
C ALA A 96 -0.41 2.28 5.61
N LEU A 97 0.85 2.75 5.59
CA LEU A 97 1.46 3.47 4.49
C LEU A 97 2.70 2.72 4.00
N ASP A 98 2.73 2.39 2.71
CA ASP A 98 3.86 1.71 2.07
C ASP A 98 3.94 2.04 0.58
N ASP A 99 5.04 1.68 -0.08
CA ASP A 99 5.16 1.82 -1.53
C ASP A 99 5.37 0.47 -2.22
N THR A 100 4.93 0.41 -3.46
CA THR A 100 5.04 -0.79 -4.26
C THR A 100 5.62 -0.50 -5.64
N LEU A 101 6.40 -1.45 -6.17
CA LEU A 101 6.95 -1.39 -7.52
C LEU A 101 6.18 -2.32 -8.44
N CYS A 102 5.56 -1.75 -9.47
CA CYS A 102 4.87 -2.45 -10.55
C CYS A 102 5.86 -2.67 -11.70
N LYS A 103 6.41 -3.89 -11.83
CA LYS A 103 7.39 -4.22 -12.88
C LYS A 103 6.79 -4.01 -14.28
N LYS A 104 7.58 -3.44 -15.18
CA LYS A 104 7.21 -3.14 -16.57
C LYS A 104 8.37 -3.46 -17.52
N THR A 105 8.07 -4.14 -18.62
CA THR A 105 9.06 -4.52 -19.63
C THR A 105 9.18 -3.49 -20.78
N GLY A 106 8.10 -2.77 -21.07
CA GLY A 106 8.06 -1.80 -22.20
C GLY A 106 9.03 -0.62 -22.01
N ARG A 107 9.87 -0.36 -23.01
CA ARG A 107 10.92 0.68 -22.95
C ARG A 107 10.39 2.11 -22.92
N HIS A 108 9.22 2.36 -23.50
CA HIS A 108 8.63 3.70 -23.69
C HIS A 108 7.45 4.01 -22.77
N ILE A 109 7.25 3.19 -21.72
CA ILE A 109 6.16 3.43 -20.74
C ILE A 109 6.51 4.69 -19.95
N PRO A 110 5.66 5.75 -19.97
CA PRO A 110 5.89 6.99 -19.23
C PRO A 110 6.04 6.73 -17.73
N GLY A 111 7.04 7.37 -17.10
CA GLY A 111 7.29 7.25 -15.66
C GLY A 111 7.96 5.95 -15.22
N ALA A 112 8.11 4.95 -16.10
CA ALA A 112 8.81 3.71 -15.75
C ALA A 112 10.33 3.92 -15.75
N THR A 113 10.95 3.58 -14.63
CA THR A 113 12.40 3.73 -14.41
C THR A 113 12.99 2.50 -13.74
N PHE A 114 14.31 2.41 -13.77
CA PHE A 114 15.02 1.36 -13.03
C PHE A 114 15.03 1.68 -11.54
N ALA A 115 14.61 0.73 -10.74
CA ALA A 115 14.65 0.77 -9.30
C ALA A 115 15.22 -0.55 -8.76
N ARG A 116 15.73 -0.51 -7.54
CA ARG A 116 16.14 -1.74 -6.85
C ARG A 116 14.92 -2.65 -6.70
N ASP A 117 15.08 -3.92 -7.08
CA ASP A 117 14.05 -4.93 -6.84
C ASP A 117 13.94 -5.18 -5.32
N PRO A 118 12.77 -4.92 -4.70
CA PRO A 118 12.59 -5.13 -3.26
C PRO A 118 12.77 -6.60 -2.85
N GLN A 119 12.63 -7.53 -3.78
CA GLN A 119 12.83 -8.97 -3.55
C GLN A 119 14.28 -9.42 -3.71
N SER A 120 15.20 -8.50 -4.06
CA SER A 120 16.63 -8.83 -4.20
C SER A 120 17.25 -9.17 -2.84
N PRO A 121 18.16 -10.17 -2.77
CA PRO A 121 18.95 -10.44 -1.59
C PRO A 121 19.74 -9.18 -1.15
N PRO A 122 20.01 -9.02 0.16
CA PRO A 122 20.72 -7.83 0.66
C PRO A 122 22.11 -7.60 0.05
N PHE A 123 22.79 -8.70 -0.31
CA PHE A 123 24.16 -8.72 -0.83
C PHE A 123 24.23 -8.64 -2.37
N HIS A 124 23.09 -8.67 -3.06
CA HIS A 124 23.02 -8.61 -4.53
C HIS A 124 22.09 -7.52 -5.00
N LEU A 125 22.60 -6.57 -5.77
CA LEU A 125 21.81 -5.47 -6.31
C LEU A 125 21.19 -5.87 -7.64
N ASN A 126 19.92 -6.26 -7.63
CA ASN A 126 19.11 -6.38 -8.84
C ASN A 126 18.34 -5.09 -9.09
N LEU A 127 18.38 -4.63 -10.33
CA LEU A 127 17.57 -3.52 -10.81
C LEU A 127 16.47 -4.06 -11.72
N CYS A 128 15.25 -3.66 -11.45
CA CYS A 128 14.12 -3.92 -12.33
C CYS A 128 13.48 -2.62 -12.77
N ARG A 129 12.96 -2.61 -14.00
CA ARG A 129 12.21 -1.47 -14.53
C ARG A 129 10.77 -1.54 -14.09
N GLY A 130 10.21 -0.42 -13.65
CA GLY A 130 8.83 -0.39 -13.20
C GLY A 130 8.30 0.99 -12.88
N LEU A 131 7.03 1.01 -12.52
CA LEU A 131 6.29 2.17 -12.01
C LEU A 131 6.18 2.03 -10.50
N ARG A 132 6.46 3.10 -9.76
CA ARG A 132 6.32 3.12 -8.31
C ARG A 132 5.04 3.84 -7.91
N PHE A 133 4.34 3.25 -6.94
CA PHE A 133 3.14 3.82 -6.34
C PHE A 133 3.27 3.84 -4.82
N VAL A 134 2.67 4.85 -4.19
CA VAL A 134 2.49 4.92 -2.73
C VAL A 134 1.05 4.54 -2.42
N GLN A 135 0.88 3.57 -1.56
CA GLN A 135 -0.43 3.09 -1.12
C GLN A 135 -0.69 3.47 0.33
N ALA A 136 -1.93 3.84 0.62
CA ALA A 136 -2.45 3.88 1.96
C ALA A 136 -3.67 2.96 2.07
N SER A 137 -3.71 2.14 3.13
CA SER A 137 -4.81 1.22 3.40
C SER A 137 -5.32 1.42 4.82
N VAL A 138 -6.63 1.59 4.98
CA VAL A 138 -7.27 1.64 6.30
C VAL A 138 -7.33 0.23 6.88
N LEU A 139 -6.97 0.10 8.14
CA LEU A 139 -6.99 -1.16 8.88
C LEU A 139 -8.27 -1.26 9.69
N VAL A 140 -9.16 -2.16 9.29
CA VAL A 140 -10.44 -2.42 9.94
C VAL A 140 -10.47 -3.81 10.59
N ARG A 141 -11.30 -3.98 11.63
CA ARG A 141 -11.41 -5.23 12.37
C ARG A 141 -12.78 -5.40 13.05
N ALA A 142 -13.18 -6.65 13.31
CA ALA A 142 -14.48 -6.97 13.91
C ALA A 142 -14.62 -6.51 15.37
N THR A 143 -13.52 -6.46 16.12
CA THR A 143 -13.52 -6.16 17.54
C THR A 143 -12.32 -5.33 17.93
N ARG A 144 -12.30 -4.80 19.17
CA ARG A 144 -11.07 -4.20 19.74
C ARG A 144 -9.93 -5.22 19.80
N PHE A 145 -8.71 -4.70 19.93
CA PHE A 145 -7.52 -5.53 20.10
C PHE A 145 -7.68 -6.57 21.24
N PRO A 146 -7.04 -7.74 21.10
CA PRO A 146 -6.28 -8.24 19.96
C PRO A 146 -7.15 -9.05 18.98
N ALA A 147 -7.25 -8.63 17.74
CA ALA A 147 -7.99 -9.30 16.68
C ALA A 147 -7.30 -9.10 15.32
N PRO A 148 -7.49 -10.02 14.34
CA PRO A 148 -6.94 -9.82 13.00
C PRO A 148 -7.55 -8.60 12.32
N ALA A 149 -6.73 -7.83 11.65
CA ALA A 149 -7.14 -6.71 10.82
C ALA A 149 -7.34 -7.11 9.35
N ARG A 150 -8.08 -6.30 8.60
CA ARG A 150 -8.15 -6.29 7.15
C ARG A 150 -7.75 -4.90 6.64
N ALA A 151 -6.82 -4.85 5.70
CA ALA A 151 -6.45 -3.60 5.06
C ALA A 151 -7.36 -3.34 3.85
N LEU A 152 -7.99 -2.17 3.82
CA LEU A 152 -8.77 -1.65 2.68
C LEU A 152 -7.96 -0.53 2.04
N PRO A 153 -7.44 -0.68 0.81
CA PRO A 153 -6.78 0.41 0.10
C PRO A 153 -7.70 1.63 -0.05
N VAL A 154 -7.19 2.82 0.24
CA VAL A 154 -7.95 4.08 0.15
C VAL A 154 -7.24 5.15 -0.67
N ARG A 155 -5.95 4.97 -0.96
CA ARG A 155 -5.16 5.80 -1.88
C ARG A 155 -4.11 4.92 -2.56
N PHE A 156 -3.87 5.20 -3.84
CA PHE A 156 -2.85 4.53 -4.65
C PHE A 156 -2.22 5.55 -5.62
N GLU A 157 -1.19 6.25 -5.14
CA GLU A 157 -0.64 7.42 -5.82
C GLU A 157 0.60 7.10 -6.66
N PRO A 158 0.65 7.50 -7.94
CA PRO A 158 1.83 7.32 -8.76
C PRO A 158 2.99 8.18 -8.22
N ALA A 159 4.17 7.60 -8.14
CA ALA A 159 5.40 8.26 -7.71
C ALA A 159 6.48 8.21 -8.80
N PRO A 160 6.26 8.83 -9.97
CA PRO A 160 7.26 8.85 -11.04
C PRO A 160 8.44 9.74 -10.63
N PRO A 161 9.69 9.27 -10.77
CA PRO A 161 10.86 10.08 -10.45
C PRO A 161 11.02 11.26 -11.43
N ALA A 162 11.75 12.27 -10.99
CA ALA A 162 12.12 13.38 -11.86
C ALA A 162 13.06 12.90 -12.98
N VAL A 163 12.83 13.38 -14.19
CA VAL A 163 13.68 13.08 -15.35
C VAL A 163 14.91 13.96 -15.31
N LYS A 164 16.09 13.33 -15.32
CA LYS A 164 17.35 14.06 -15.34
C LYS A 164 17.58 14.66 -16.74
N PRO A 165 17.95 15.96 -16.86
CA PRO A 165 18.29 16.55 -18.15
C PRO A 165 19.45 15.79 -18.78
N LYS A 166 19.43 15.62 -20.11
CA LYS A 166 20.51 14.99 -20.85
C LYS A 166 21.70 15.97 -20.88
N ASN A 167 22.81 15.60 -20.26
CA ASN A 167 24.07 16.37 -20.39
C ASN A 167 24.56 16.28 -21.83
N GLN A 168 24.43 17.34 -22.61
CA GLN A 168 24.93 17.43 -23.98
C GLN A 168 26.46 17.30 -24.06
N ASN A 169 27.19 17.53 -22.97
CA ASN A 169 28.67 17.50 -22.94
C ASN A 169 29.28 16.11 -22.69
N ARG A 170 28.48 15.05 -22.44
CA ARG A 170 29.07 13.73 -22.16
C ARG A 170 29.40 12.89 -23.38
N THR A 171 28.90 13.27 -24.54
CA THR A 171 29.16 12.55 -25.81
C THR A 171 30.53 12.84 -26.44
N ARG A 172 31.25 13.88 -26.01
CA ARG A 172 32.55 14.24 -26.58
C ARG A 172 33.78 13.57 -25.94
N HIS A 173 33.65 12.94 -24.76
CA HIS A 173 34.80 12.33 -24.07
C HIS A 173 34.99 10.83 -24.28
N HIS A 174 34.00 10.10 -24.82
CA HIS A 174 34.14 8.65 -25.07
C HIS A 174 34.70 8.29 -26.44
N ALA A 175 34.85 9.24 -27.35
CA ALA A 175 35.37 8.99 -28.69
C ALA A 175 36.91 9.13 -28.85
N ARG A 176 37.64 9.43 -27.77
CA ARG A 176 39.07 9.76 -27.88
C ARG A 176 40.07 8.87 -27.13
N ASN A 177 39.62 7.79 -26.47
CA ASN A 177 40.53 6.92 -25.70
C ASN A 177 40.43 5.42 -26.09
N ASN A 178 40.46 5.12 -27.39
CA ASN A 178 40.71 3.76 -27.84
C ASN A 178 42.00 3.73 -28.71
N GLN A 179 43.12 4.13 -28.12
CA GLN A 179 44.44 3.71 -28.59
C GLN A 179 45.32 3.43 -27.38
N GLY A 180 45.78 2.20 -27.37
CA GLY A 180 46.50 1.44 -26.40
C GLY A 180 47.55 2.09 -25.51
N ASN A 181 47.66 1.65 -24.29
CA ASN A 181 48.80 0.89 -23.76
C ASN A 181 48.60 0.43 -22.31
N PRO A 182 49.04 -0.76 -21.95
CA PRO A 182 48.94 -1.26 -20.61
C PRO A 182 50.22 -1.04 -19.81
N ARG A 183 50.13 -0.45 -18.66
CA ARG A 183 51.01 -0.70 -17.49
C ARG A 183 50.73 0.32 -16.36
N ASN A 184 50.44 -0.27 -15.19
CA ASN A 184 50.25 0.37 -13.89
C ASN A 184 51.20 1.51 -13.56
N PRO A 185 50.77 2.54 -12.82
CA PRO A 185 51.18 2.62 -11.43
C PRO A 185 50.08 3.10 -10.45
N LYS A 186 50.22 2.66 -9.21
CA LYS A 186 49.51 3.06 -8.00
C LYS A 186 49.25 4.58 -7.99
N LYS A 187 47.99 5.02 -8.07
CA LYS A 187 47.60 6.39 -7.76
C LYS A 187 47.08 6.47 -6.33
N THR A 188 47.90 6.93 -5.43
CA THR A 188 47.55 7.55 -4.16
C THR A 188 46.50 8.65 -4.44
N ALA A 189 45.28 8.42 -3.95
CA ALA A 189 44.17 9.34 -4.12
C ALA A 189 44.27 10.48 -3.09
N ALA A 190 44.90 11.58 -3.49
CA ALA A 190 44.66 12.86 -2.82
C ALA A 190 43.28 13.37 -3.26
N LYS A 191 42.28 13.26 -2.39
CA LYS A 191 40.98 13.92 -2.54
C LYS A 191 41.15 15.43 -2.43
N ARG A 192 41.38 16.11 -3.53
CA ARG A 192 41.21 17.56 -3.63
C ARG A 192 39.69 17.86 -3.61
N ASN A 193 39.19 18.29 -2.46
CA ASN A 193 37.91 18.97 -2.31
C ASN A 193 38.02 20.41 -2.86
N SER A 194 37.99 20.59 -4.16
CA SER A 194 37.67 21.88 -4.76
C SER A 194 36.18 21.83 -5.17
N LYS A 195 35.31 22.31 -4.32
CA LYS A 195 33.96 22.70 -4.66
C LYS A 195 34.02 23.97 -5.51
N THR A 196 34.39 23.88 -6.75
CA THR A 196 34.03 24.89 -7.74
C THR A 196 32.52 24.80 -7.93
N THR A 197 31.79 25.67 -7.25
CA THR A 197 30.36 25.89 -7.41
C THR A 197 30.12 26.58 -8.75
N THR A 198 30.20 25.83 -9.86
CA THR A 198 29.64 26.30 -11.11
C THR A 198 28.15 26.58 -10.90
N PRO A 199 27.63 27.78 -11.24
CA PRO A 199 26.23 28.08 -11.09
C PRO A 199 25.41 27.05 -11.87
N LEU A 200 24.37 26.53 -11.22
CA LEU A 200 23.49 25.53 -11.82
C LEU A 200 22.75 26.14 -13.01
N THR A 201 22.65 25.39 -14.10
CA THR A 201 21.80 25.79 -15.22
C THR A 201 20.32 25.83 -14.77
N PRO A 202 19.47 26.65 -15.42
CA PRO A 202 18.03 26.68 -15.12
C PRO A 202 17.39 25.28 -15.18
N GLU A 203 17.80 24.43 -16.13
CA GLU A 203 17.32 23.04 -16.26
C GLU A 203 17.74 22.17 -15.07
N GLU A 204 18.96 22.33 -14.56
CA GLU A 204 19.43 21.61 -13.39
C GLU A 204 18.73 22.09 -12.11
N GLN A 205 18.44 23.38 -12.01
CA GLN A 205 17.65 23.93 -10.89
C GLN A 205 16.23 23.36 -10.90
N GLN A 206 15.58 23.37 -12.08
CA GLN A 206 14.25 22.78 -12.27
C GLN A 206 14.25 21.27 -11.96
N TYR A 207 15.25 20.53 -12.44
CA TYR A 207 15.41 19.11 -12.10
C TYR A 207 15.53 18.87 -10.59
N ARG A 208 16.32 19.66 -9.88
CA ARG A 208 16.48 19.55 -8.43
C ARG A 208 15.17 19.82 -7.69
N LEU A 209 14.42 20.83 -8.14
CA LEU A 209 13.09 21.12 -7.59
C LEU A 209 12.13 19.96 -7.84
N GLN A 210 12.03 19.47 -9.08
CA GLN A 210 11.19 18.33 -9.44
C GLN A 210 11.59 17.06 -8.68
N LYS A 211 12.88 16.82 -8.50
CA LYS A 211 13.39 15.69 -7.71
C LYS A 211 12.95 15.76 -6.24
N LYS A 212 12.89 16.95 -5.66
CA LYS A 212 12.41 17.17 -4.29
C LYS A 212 10.89 16.95 -4.20
N LEU A 213 10.12 17.52 -5.12
CA LEU A 213 8.65 17.43 -5.14
C LEU A 213 8.16 16.01 -5.43
N ARG A 214 8.86 15.26 -6.30
CA ARG A 214 8.54 13.87 -6.68
C ARG A 214 9.24 12.84 -5.82
N ALA A 215 9.90 13.24 -4.73
CA ALA A 215 10.46 12.28 -3.80
C ALA A 215 9.35 11.41 -3.20
N LEU A 216 9.59 10.10 -3.07
CA LEU A 216 8.63 9.13 -2.54
C LEU A 216 8.03 9.57 -1.20
N THR A 217 8.87 10.13 -0.33
CA THR A 217 8.44 10.67 0.97
C THR A 217 7.54 11.90 0.85
N GLN A 218 7.71 12.72 -0.19
CA GLN A 218 6.84 13.86 -0.46
C GLN A 218 5.49 13.41 -1.03
N VAL A 219 5.48 12.40 -1.90
CA VAL A 219 4.23 11.74 -2.34
C VAL A 219 3.49 11.16 -1.14
N GLY A 220 4.22 10.48 -0.22
CA GLY A 220 3.64 9.99 1.03
C GLY A 220 2.99 11.09 1.88
N VAL A 221 3.63 12.27 1.99
CA VAL A 221 3.02 13.43 2.66
C VAL A 221 1.72 13.86 1.97
N GLY A 222 1.71 13.95 0.64
CA GLY A 222 0.50 14.26 -0.14
C GLY A 222 -0.63 13.25 0.11
N VAL A 223 -0.29 11.96 0.18
CA VAL A 223 -1.25 10.90 0.54
C VAL A 223 -1.84 11.14 1.92
N LEU A 224 -1.03 11.43 2.94
CA LEU A 224 -1.52 11.70 4.30
C LEU A 224 -2.41 12.94 4.36
N GLN A 225 -2.05 14.01 3.64
CA GLN A 225 -2.86 15.22 3.54
C GLN A 225 -4.22 14.94 2.88
N SER A 226 -4.24 14.21 1.76
CA SER A 226 -5.48 13.84 1.06
C SER A 226 -6.38 12.92 1.89
N LEU A 227 -5.77 12.02 2.71
CA LEU A 227 -6.52 11.20 3.67
C LEU A 227 -7.16 12.06 4.75
N ARG A 228 -6.40 12.99 5.34
CA ARG A 228 -6.96 13.88 6.37
C ARG A 228 -8.09 14.72 5.81
N GLN A 229 -7.95 15.28 4.61
CA GLN A 229 -9.01 16.00 3.92
C GLN A 229 -10.26 15.14 3.70
N ALA A 230 -10.09 13.88 3.25
CA ALA A 230 -11.23 12.97 3.05
C ALA A 230 -11.96 12.64 4.37
N LEU A 231 -11.23 12.50 5.49
CA LEU A 231 -11.82 12.30 6.81
C LEU A 231 -12.49 13.57 7.34
N ASP A 232 -11.89 14.75 7.12
CA ASP A 232 -12.43 16.04 7.57
C ASP A 232 -13.71 16.43 6.82
N ALA A 233 -13.85 15.99 5.58
CA ALA A 233 -15.04 16.22 4.77
C ALA A 233 -16.29 15.45 5.24
N ARG A 234 -16.14 14.52 6.20
CA ARG A 234 -17.24 13.65 6.68
C ARG A 234 -17.48 13.83 8.17
N PRO A 235 -18.72 14.21 8.59
CA PRO A 235 -19.03 14.45 10.00
C PRO A 235 -18.68 13.28 10.93
N ALA A 236 -18.89 12.05 10.47
CA ALA A 236 -18.63 10.84 11.27
C ALA A 236 -17.15 10.56 11.53
N THR A 237 -16.23 11.17 10.77
CA THR A 237 -14.78 10.93 10.88
C THR A 237 -13.94 12.18 11.08
N CYS A 238 -14.49 13.40 10.92
CA CYS A 238 -13.73 14.64 10.94
C CYS A 238 -12.98 14.88 12.25
N GLN A 239 -13.53 14.46 13.39
CA GLN A 239 -12.90 14.62 14.72
C GLN A 239 -11.97 13.45 15.09
N ARG A 240 -11.94 12.36 14.30
CA ARG A 240 -11.15 11.19 14.65
C ARG A 240 -9.66 11.41 14.44
N GLN A 241 -8.86 10.86 15.33
CA GLN A 241 -7.41 10.77 15.15
C GLN A 241 -7.08 9.86 13.96
N LEU A 242 -6.13 10.28 13.14
CA LEU A 242 -5.52 9.48 12.09
C LEU A 242 -4.22 8.87 12.66
N LEU A 243 -4.17 7.55 12.79
CA LEU A 243 -3.00 6.82 13.27
C LEU A 243 -2.34 6.11 12.10
N VAL A 244 -1.15 6.58 11.71
CA VAL A 244 -0.44 6.09 10.52
C VAL A 244 0.73 5.20 10.93
N SER A 245 0.79 3.99 10.39
CA SER A 245 1.94 3.09 10.51
C SER A 245 2.72 3.03 9.19
N GLY A 246 3.98 3.47 9.23
CA GLY A 246 4.90 3.43 8.07
C GLY A 246 6.16 2.62 8.33
N ASP A 247 6.84 2.23 7.26
CA ASP A 247 8.15 1.61 7.35
C ASP A 247 9.27 2.64 7.64
N GLY A 248 10.53 2.18 7.71
CA GLY A 248 11.68 3.04 7.95
C GLY A 248 11.93 4.08 6.86
N SER A 249 11.44 3.90 5.64
CA SER A 249 11.61 4.86 4.54
C SER A 249 10.76 6.11 4.74
N TYR A 250 9.60 5.97 5.35
CA TYR A 250 8.70 7.08 5.70
C TYR A 250 9.02 7.70 7.08
N THR A 251 9.84 7.04 7.91
CA THR A 251 10.26 7.57 9.21
C THR A 251 11.42 8.55 9.03
N ASN A 252 11.14 9.72 8.50
CA ASN A 252 12.15 10.70 8.13
C ASN A 252 11.67 12.15 8.35
N ARG A 253 12.61 13.10 8.15
CA ARG A 253 12.35 14.53 8.36
C ARG A 253 11.18 15.07 7.51
N THR A 254 11.06 14.62 6.28
CA THR A 254 10.04 15.13 5.35
C THR A 254 8.65 14.78 5.85
N VAL A 255 8.41 13.53 6.21
CA VAL A 255 7.11 13.06 6.70
C VAL A 255 6.81 13.62 8.09
N LEU A 256 7.74 13.44 9.06
CA LEU A 256 7.49 13.80 10.46
C LEU A 256 7.22 15.29 10.68
N ARG A 257 7.74 16.19 9.84
CA ARG A 257 7.53 17.64 9.95
C ARG A 257 6.36 18.17 9.14
N GLN A 258 5.71 17.33 8.37
CA GLN A 258 4.58 17.71 7.51
C GLN A 258 3.36 16.83 7.78
N LEU A 259 3.28 16.24 8.98
CA LEU A 259 2.09 15.50 9.38
C LEU A 259 0.89 16.46 9.46
N PRO A 260 -0.26 16.07 8.91
CA PRO A 260 -1.50 16.84 9.07
C PRO A 260 -1.91 16.94 10.55
N GLN A 261 -2.77 17.90 10.86
CA GLN A 261 -3.36 17.97 12.20
C GLN A 261 -4.11 16.68 12.55
N ARG A 262 -4.23 16.38 13.84
CA ARG A 262 -4.89 15.15 14.34
C ARG A 262 -4.31 13.88 13.71
N THR A 263 -3.00 13.85 13.45
CA THR A 263 -2.31 12.70 12.86
C THR A 263 -1.14 12.27 13.74
N THR A 264 -1.19 11.03 14.18
CA THR A 264 -0.10 10.36 14.90
C THR A 264 0.61 9.40 13.96
N PHE A 265 1.93 9.41 13.95
CA PHE A 265 2.75 8.55 13.10
C PHE A 265 3.55 7.54 13.94
N ILE A 266 3.47 6.28 13.57
CA ILE A 266 4.27 5.17 14.11
C ILE A 266 5.21 4.69 13.01
N GLY A 267 6.51 4.67 13.29
CA GLY A 267 7.47 4.24 12.29
C GLY A 267 8.71 3.58 12.85
N ARG A 268 9.38 2.79 12.00
CA ARG A 268 10.61 2.09 12.38
C ARG A 268 11.80 3.02 12.26
N ILE A 269 12.69 3.01 13.28
CA ILE A 269 13.97 3.72 13.25
C ILE A 269 15.15 2.75 13.31
N ARG A 270 16.33 3.27 13.06
CA ARG A 270 17.58 2.50 13.15
C ARG A 270 17.98 2.28 14.61
N LYS A 271 18.66 1.18 14.89
CA LYS A 271 19.17 0.82 16.21
C LYS A 271 20.14 1.86 16.80
N ASP A 272 20.85 2.58 15.92
CA ASP A 272 21.88 3.60 16.24
C ASP A 272 21.30 5.04 16.16
N ALA A 273 19.98 5.22 16.17
CA ALA A 273 19.37 6.54 16.06
C ALA A 273 19.75 7.41 17.27
N LYS A 274 20.28 8.60 17.00
CA LYS A 274 20.66 9.57 18.04
C LYS A 274 19.44 10.33 18.51
N LEU A 275 19.00 10.02 19.73
CA LEU A 275 17.87 10.63 20.41
C LEU A 275 18.37 11.58 21.51
N PHE A 276 17.50 12.44 22.01
CA PHE A 276 17.80 13.45 23.01
C PHE A 276 16.71 13.48 24.07
N GLN A 277 17.07 13.91 25.26
CA GLN A 277 16.14 14.24 26.33
C GLN A 277 15.49 15.62 26.08
N ALA A 278 14.45 15.93 26.82
CA ALA A 278 13.91 17.29 26.88
C ALA A 278 14.98 18.29 27.27
N LEU A 279 14.89 19.52 26.74
CA LEU A 279 15.71 20.60 27.25
C LEU A 279 15.20 20.94 28.65
N PRO A 280 16.06 20.93 29.69
CA PRO A 280 15.64 21.37 31.02
C PRO A 280 15.15 22.83 30.97
N PRO A 281 14.14 23.21 31.77
CA PRO A 281 13.70 24.59 31.87
C PRO A 281 14.93 25.45 32.18
N ALA A 282 15.10 26.55 31.46
CA ALA A 282 16.30 27.36 31.47
C ALA A 282 16.60 27.88 32.87
N THR A 283 17.56 27.32 33.54
CA THR A 283 18.37 28.06 34.52
C THR A 283 19.14 29.08 33.72
N ALA A 284 18.74 30.33 33.84
CA ALA A 284 19.09 31.41 32.94
C ALA A 284 20.55 31.89 33.16
N THR A 285 21.49 31.20 32.55
CA THR A 285 22.77 31.81 32.21
C THR A 285 22.91 31.74 30.68
N ARG A 286 22.54 32.83 30.00
CA ARG A 286 22.82 33.03 28.59
C ARG A 286 24.33 33.11 28.38
N SER A 287 24.97 31.99 28.14
CA SER A 287 26.27 31.99 27.49
C SER A 287 26.05 32.35 26.03
N GLY A 288 26.83 33.28 25.46
CA GLY A 288 26.70 33.69 24.06
C GLY A 288 26.70 32.50 23.10
N GLY A 289 26.00 32.63 21.99
CA GLY A 289 25.92 31.62 20.93
C GLY A 289 24.50 31.20 20.61
N ARG A 290 24.36 30.26 19.64
CA ARG A 290 23.05 29.74 19.19
C ARG A 290 22.38 28.94 20.32
N PRO A 291 21.15 29.26 20.71
CA PRO A 291 20.44 28.54 21.77
C PRO A 291 20.39 27.02 21.52
N ARG A 292 20.60 26.25 22.58
CA ARG A 292 20.40 24.78 22.51
C ARG A 292 18.92 24.49 22.29
N ARG A 293 18.63 23.53 21.42
CA ARG A 293 17.24 23.10 21.11
C ARG A 293 16.91 21.72 21.69
N TYR A 294 17.90 21.00 22.21
CA TYR A 294 17.76 19.65 22.74
C TYR A 294 18.56 19.53 24.02
N GLY A 295 18.08 18.72 24.96
CA GLY A 295 18.76 18.35 26.18
C GLY A 295 19.95 17.39 25.97
N ALA A 296 20.28 16.62 26.98
CA ALA A 296 21.32 15.60 26.92
C ALA A 296 21.01 14.52 25.88
N VAL A 297 22.05 13.80 25.44
CA VAL A 297 21.87 12.65 24.54
C VAL A 297 21.17 11.53 25.33
N ALA A 298 20.06 11.06 24.83
CA ALA A 298 19.33 9.90 25.36
C ALA A 298 20.01 8.59 24.89
N PRO A 299 19.78 7.47 25.58
CA PRO A 299 20.24 6.16 25.13
C PRO A 299 19.77 5.86 23.73
N THR A 300 20.62 5.22 22.91
CA THR A 300 20.23 4.73 21.59
C THR A 300 19.20 3.60 21.72
N PRO A 301 18.38 3.32 20.70
CA PRO A 301 17.44 2.20 20.74
C PRO A 301 18.12 0.85 21.07
N GLU A 302 19.35 0.64 20.62
CA GLU A 302 20.13 -0.57 20.92
C GLU A 302 20.56 -0.60 22.40
N GLN A 303 20.98 0.53 22.97
CA GLN A 303 21.28 0.62 24.40
C GLN A 303 20.05 0.34 25.26
N VAL A 304 18.88 0.89 24.89
CA VAL A 304 17.59 0.60 25.56
C VAL A 304 17.24 -0.90 25.52
N LEU A 305 17.54 -1.59 24.42
CA LEU A 305 17.32 -3.04 24.30
C LEU A 305 18.08 -3.81 25.38
N HIS A 306 19.33 -3.41 25.66
CA HIS A 306 20.26 -4.11 26.58
C HIS A 306 20.28 -3.51 28.00
N ASP A 307 19.57 -2.42 28.26
CA ASP A 307 19.51 -1.78 29.58
C ASP A 307 18.54 -2.54 30.50
N ASP A 308 19.07 -3.35 31.39
CA ASP A 308 18.28 -4.16 32.32
C ASP A 308 17.62 -3.35 33.45
N ALA A 309 18.00 -2.07 33.63
CA ALA A 309 17.32 -1.17 34.57
C ALA A 309 15.93 -0.73 34.05
N LEU A 310 15.70 -0.78 32.73
CA LEU A 310 14.42 -0.44 32.14
C LEU A 310 13.44 -1.63 32.23
N PRO A 311 12.21 -1.38 32.76
CA PRO A 311 11.24 -2.44 32.96
C PRO A 311 10.79 -3.03 31.62
N LEU A 312 10.61 -4.35 31.62
CA LEU A 312 10.07 -5.10 30.49
C LEU A 312 8.55 -5.20 30.63
N VAL A 313 7.83 -4.60 29.69
CA VAL A 313 6.35 -4.65 29.63
C VAL A 313 5.92 -5.69 28.61
N LYS A 314 4.98 -6.56 28.95
CA LYS A 314 4.40 -7.56 28.02
C LYS A 314 3.06 -7.07 27.49
N ILE A 315 2.95 -6.89 26.18
CA ILE A 315 1.75 -6.38 25.51
C ILE A 315 1.08 -7.52 24.73
N ARG A 316 -0.22 -7.69 24.95
CA ARG A 316 -1.03 -8.67 24.20
C ARG A 316 -1.34 -8.11 22.81
N CYS A 317 -0.91 -8.82 21.77
CA CYS A 317 -1.18 -8.46 20.37
C CYS A 317 -1.59 -9.69 19.57
N PHE A 318 -2.37 -9.49 18.51
CA PHE A 318 -2.62 -10.51 17.49
C PHE A 318 -1.46 -10.48 16.50
N ALA A 319 -0.71 -11.55 16.42
CA ALA A 319 0.46 -11.67 15.55
C ALA A 319 0.63 -13.10 15.07
N ALA A 320 0.90 -13.29 13.77
CA ALA A 320 1.12 -14.60 13.15
C ALA A 320 -0.04 -15.61 13.36
N GLY A 321 -1.29 -15.09 13.35
CA GLY A 321 -2.48 -15.93 13.43
C GLY A 321 -2.98 -16.23 14.84
N GLU A 322 -2.32 -15.75 15.89
CA GLU A 322 -2.69 -15.99 17.28
C GLU A 322 -2.44 -14.77 18.17
N VAL A 323 -3.01 -14.77 19.37
CA VAL A 323 -2.75 -13.75 20.38
C VAL A 323 -1.46 -14.11 21.12
N ARG A 324 -0.51 -13.18 21.11
CA ARG A 324 0.83 -13.34 21.72
C ARG A 324 1.12 -12.23 22.72
N GLN A 325 1.96 -12.54 23.71
CA GLN A 325 2.57 -11.58 24.60
C GLN A 325 3.90 -11.11 23.97
N ILE A 326 3.96 -9.82 23.65
CA ILE A 326 5.15 -9.21 23.02
C ILE A 326 5.90 -8.38 24.05
N PRO A 327 7.14 -8.74 24.38
CA PRO A 327 7.95 -8.01 25.36
C PRO A 327 8.53 -6.75 24.73
N VAL A 328 8.32 -5.60 25.39
CA VAL A 328 8.82 -4.29 24.95
C VAL A 328 9.47 -3.52 26.09
N LYS A 329 10.43 -2.66 25.78
CA LYS A 329 10.93 -1.59 26.63
C LYS A 329 10.54 -0.25 26.04
N ILE A 330 10.33 0.77 26.86
CA ILE A 330 9.82 2.07 26.42
C ILE A 330 10.64 3.22 27.02
N LEU A 331 10.78 4.30 26.21
CA LEU A 331 11.21 5.62 26.70
C LEU A 331 10.24 6.67 26.16
N ARG A 332 9.60 7.43 27.06
CA ARG A 332 8.71 8.53 26.70
C ARG A 332 9.47 9.86 26.64
N HIS A 333 8.92 10.82 25.91
CA HIS A 333 9.42 12.19 25.80
C HIS A 333 10.88 12.27 25.33
N VAL A 334 11.26 11.39 24.38
CA VAL A 334 12.53 11.52 23.67
C VAL A 334 12.36 12.41 22.44
N TYR A 335 13.45 13.09 22.05
CA TYR A 335 13.44 14.01 20.91
C TYR A 335 14.39 13.54 19.83
N TRP A 336 14.01 13.76 18.59
CA TRP A 336 14.82 13.39 17.45
C TRP A 336 14.99 14.55 16.48
N ARG A 337 16.22 14.84 16.06
CA ARG A 337 16.50 15.96 15.13
C ARG A 337 15.71 15.90 13.83
N LYS A 338 15.33 14.71 13.37
CA LYS A 338 14.52 14.55 12.17
C LYS A 338 13.05 14.95 12.40
N ALA A 339 12.50 14.69 13.57
CA ALA A 339 11.14 15.08 13.91
C ALA A 339 11.03 16.60 14.22
N GLY A 340 12.00 17.16 14.92
CA GLY A 340 12.00 18.54 15.40
C GLY A 340 12.23 18.60 16.90
N ALA A 341 12.45 19.80 17.43
CA ALA A 341 12.64 20.01 18.87
C ALA A 341 11.31 20.13 19.61
N ASP A 342 10.26 20.44 18.89
CA ASP A 342 8.93 20.73 19.43
C ASP A 342 8.01 19.49 19.46
N LEU A 343 8.52 18.34 18.97
CA LEU A 343 7.77 17.10 18.89
C LEU A 343 8.38 16.05 19.83
N PRO A 344 7.80 15.82 21.02
CA PRO A 344 8.18 14.72 21.88
C PRO A 344 7.74 13.39 21.24
N LEU A 345 8.55 12.35 21.44
CA LEU A 345 8.32 11.03 20.85
C LEU A 345 8.29 9.96 21.93
N LEU A 346 7.57 8.88 21.66
CA LEU A 346 7.66 7.62 22.39
C LEU A 346 8.56 6.66 21.61
N LEU A 347 9.61 6.18 22.24
CA LEU A 347 10.43 5.07 21.74
C LEU A 347 9.89 3.74 22.31
N VAL A 348 9.61 2.79 21.43
CA VAL A 348 9.24 1.42 21.81
C VAL A 348 10.27 0.46 21.19
N VAL A 349 10.89 -0.33 22.03
CA VAL A 349 11.89 -1.33 21.65
C VAL A 349 11.29 -2.71 21.84
N VAL A 350 10.99 -3.40 20.75
CA VAL A 350 10.48 -4.77 20.74
C VAL A 350 11.64 -5.74 20.81
N LYS A 351 11.68 -6.60 21.85
CA LYS A 351 12.71 -7.63 22.00
C LYS A 351 12.60 -8.69 20.88
N PRO A 352 13.71 -9.41 20.58
CA PRO A 352 13.69 -10.53 19.66
C PRO A 352 12.62 -11.55 20.05
N LEU A 353 11.75 -11.92 19.10
CA LEU A 353 10.71 -12.92 19.30
C LEU A 353 11.16 -14.25 18.76
N GLY A 354 11.10 -15.29 19.60
CA GLY A 354 11.38 -16.67 19.19
C GLY A 354 10.28 -17.23 18.28
N TYR A 355 10.68 -17.97 17.26
CA TYR A 355 9.76 -18.69 16.40
C TYR A 355 10.37 -20.00 15.89
N ARG A 356 9.54 -20.96 15.51
CA ARG A 356 9.96 -22.21 14.88
C ARG A 356 9.33 -22.31 13.50
N LEU A 357 10.09 -22.75 12.51
CA LEU A 357 9.59 -22.96 11.14
C LEU A 357 8.60 -24.14 11.09
N ARG A 358 8.87 -25.19 11.86
CA ARG A 358 8.03 -26.36 12.01
C ARG A 358 8.01 -26.81 13.48
N LYS A 359 6.99 -27.57 13.89
CA LYS A 359 6.95 -28.18 15.21
C LYS A 359 8.21 -29.03 15.41
N GLY A 360 8.93 -28.86 16.50
CA GLY A 360 10.19 -29.57 16.79
C GLY A 360 11.46 -28.97 16.13
N SER A 361 11.36 -28.04 15.17
CA SER A 361 12.55 -27.42 14.58
C SER A 361 13.29 -26.49 15.56
N LYS A 362 14.54 -26.14 15.25
CA LYS A 362 15.35 -25.19 16.01
C LYS A 362 14.58 -23.88 16.26
N LEU A 363 14.68 -23.35 17.48
CA LEU A 363 14.16 -22.02 17.82
C LEU A 363 15.02 -20.95 17.13
N LEU A 364 14.38 -20.14 16.32
CA LEU A 364 14.97 -18.99 15.64
C LEU A 364 14.43 -17.70 16.28
N TYR A 365 15.18 -16.61 16.18
CA TYR A 365 14.79 -15.33 16.70
C TYR A 365 14.66 -14.29 15.59
N ARG A 366 13.55 -13.55 15.60
CA ARG A 366 13.39 -12.37 14.75
C ARG A 366 14.29 -11.25 15.23
N GLN A 367 14.72 -10.40 14.33
CA GLN A 367 15.47 -9.19 14.70
C GLN A 367 14.59 -8.27 15.57
N PRO A 368 15.18 -7.56 16.54
CA PRO A 368 14.45 -6.58 17.34
C PRO A 368 13.87 -5.49 16.45
N ALA A 369 12.75 -4.89 16.87
CA ALA A 369 12.19 -3.74 16.19
C ALA A 369 12.27 -2.50 17.08
N PHE A 370 12.68 -1.39 16.47
CA PHE A 370 12.82 -0.09 17.14
C PHE A 370 11.81 0.86 16.51
N LEU A 371 10.81 1.28 17.28
CA LEU A 371 9.69 2.09 16.82
C LEU A 371 9.69 3.44 17.50
N ILE A 372 9.30 4.48 16.77
CA ILE A 372 8.94 5.77 17.35
C ILE A 372 7.47 6.06 17.08
N CYS A 373 6.83 6.75 18.02
CA CYS A 373 5.50 7.30 17.88
C CYS A 373 5.55 8.80 18.12
N THR A 374 4.81 9.59 17.33
CA THR A 374 4.73 11.05 17.50
C THR A 374 3.74 11.50 18.58
N ASP A 375 3.06 10.57 19.20
CA ASP A 375 2.25 10.76 20.40
C ASP A 375 2.89 9.98 21.55
N PRO A 376 3.49 10.67 22.54
CA PRO A 376 4.15 10.01 23.66
C PRO A 376 3.19 9.33 24.62
N GLU A 377 1.89 9.67 24.58
CA GLU A 377 0.88 9.14 25.49
C GLU A 377 -0.01 8.04 24.87
N LEU A 378 0.19 7.74 23.58
CA LEU A 378 -0.56 6.66 22.94
C LEU A 378 -0.41 5.35 23.70
N ASP A 379 -1.52 4.65 23.91
CA ASP A 379 -1.51 3.35 24.60
C ASP A 379 -0.72 2.30 23.81
N LEU A 380 0.06 1.50 24.51
CA LEU A 380 0.98 0.54 23.93
C LEU A 380 0.30 -0.56 23.13
N PRO A 381 -0.85 -1.14 23.56
CA PRO A 381 -1.60 -2.09 22.75
C PRO A 381 -2.00 -1.54 21.38
N THR A 382 -2.56 -0.33 21.31
CA THR A 382 -2.94 0.33 20.05
C THR A 382 -1.72 0.60 19.17
N LEU A 383 -0.63 1.15 19.75
CA LEU A 383 0.60 1.42 19.03
C LEU A 383 1.17 0.14 18.39
N LEU A 384 1.36 -0.89 19.22
CA LEU A 384 2.05 -2.10 18.78
C LEU A 384 1.22 -2.91 17.80
N GLN A 385 -0.10 -3.04 18.06
CA GLN A 385 -1.00 -3.72 17.15
C GLN A 385 -1.10 -3.00 15.79
N SER A 386 -1.22 -1.67 15.79
CA SER A 386 -1.25 -0.88 14.55
C SER A 386 0.01 -1.06 13.72
N TYR A 387 1.16 -1.17 14.37
CA TYR A 387 2.42 -1.44 13.66
C TYR A 387 2.51 -2.88 13.12
N ILE A 388 2.03 -3.87 13.88
CA ILE A 388 1.99 -5.28 13.45
C ILE A 388 1.05 -5.43 12.25
N ASP A 389 -0.12 -4.81 12.31
CA ASP A 389 -1.13 -4.87 11.25
C ASP A 389 -0.71 -4.15 9.96
N ARG A 390 0.31 -3.29 10.00
CA ARG A 390 0.91 -2.72 8.79
C ARG A 390 1.25 -3.80 7.75
N TRP A 391 1.59 -5.01 8.18
CA TRP A 391 1.84 -6.14 7.28
C TRP A 391 0.68 -6.45 6.33
N GLU A 392 -0.54 -6.09 6.67
CA GLU A 392 -1.71 -6.30 5.81
C GLU A 392 -1.63 -5.53 4.49
N ILE A 393 -0.89 -4.40 4.43
CA ILE A 393 -0.68 -3.69 3.16
C ILE A 393 0.23 -4.49 2.20
N GLU A 394 1.16 -5.29 2.73
CA GLU A 394 2.00 -6.18 1.93
C GLU A 394 1.16 -7.34 1.34
N CYS A 395 0.14 -7.79 2.09
CA CYS A 395 -0.87 -8.73 1.58
C CYS A 395 -1.70 -8.09 0.47
N ASN A 396 -2.12 -6.82 0.61
CA ASN A 396 -2.78 -6.09 -0.46
C ASN A 396 -1.90 -6.05 -1.72
N HIS A 397 -0.64 -5.61 -1.61
CA HIS A 397 0.29 -5.53 -2.75
C HIS A 397 0.48 -6.86 -3.48
N ARG A 398 0.49 -7.98 -2.74
CA ARG A 398 0.54 -9.33 -3.32
C ARG A 398 -0.72 -9.64 -4.10
N ASP A 399 -1.89 -9.45 -3.48
CA ASP A 399 -3.18 -9.81 -4.05
C ASP A 399 -3.55 -8.90 -5.24
N GLU A 400 -3.27 -7.61 -5.14
CA GLU A 400 -3.39 -6.63 -6.22
C GLU A 400 -2.61 -7.04 -7.47
N LYS A 401 -1.35 -7.48 -7.29
CA LYS A 401 -0.51 -7.91 -8.42
C LYS A 401 -0.87 -9.28 -8.97
N SER A 402 -1.17 -10.24 -8.09
CA SER A 402 -1.36 -11.63 -8.47
C SER A 402 -2.80 -11.98 -8.86
N LEU A 403 -3.81 -11.33 -8.24
CA LEU A 403 -5.22 -11.68 -8.40
C LEU A 403 -6.02 -10.61 -9.14
N ILE A 404 -5.67 -9.33 -8.98
CA ILE A 404 -6.36 -8.18 -9.61
C ILE A 404 -5.61 -7.69 -10.85
N GLY A 405 -4.35 -8.08 -11.00
CA GLY A 405 -3.52 -7.75 -12.15
C GLY A 405 -3.03 -6.31 -12.20
N VAL A 406 -2.90 -5.66 -11.05
CA VAL A 406 -2.27 -4.34 -10.94
C VAL A 406 -0.84 -4.43 -11.48
N ALA A 407 -0.37 -3.81 -12.41
CA ALA A 407 0.88 -3.93 -13.15
C ALA A 407 0.80 -4.68 -14.49
N GLN A 408 -0.24 -5.48 -14.73
CA GLN A 408 -0.35 -6.24 -15.98
C GLN A 408 -0.78 -5.38 -17.18
N GLY A 409 -1.49 -4.27 -16.94
CA GLY A 409 -1.98 -3.38 -17.99
C GLY A 409 -0.86 -2.90 -18.94
N GLN A 410 -1.06 -3.07 -20.24
CA GLN A 410 -0.14 -2.67 -21.31
C GLN A 410 -0.60 -1.33 -21.90
N VAL A 411 -0.53 -0.26 -21.11
CA VAL A 411 -0.94 1.08 -21.50
C VAL A 411 0.28 2.00 -21.65
N TRP A 412 0.23 2.89 -22.65
CA TRP A 412 1.35 3.75 -23.04
C TRP A 412 1.03 5.25 -22.90
N ASN A 413 -0.23 5.59 -22.72
CA ASN A 413 -0.63 6.96 -22.45
C ASN A 413 -0.25 7.36 -21.02
N SER A 414 0.30 8.55 -20.81
CA SER A 414 0.78 9.03 -19.52
C SER A 414 -0.29 9.06 -18.42
N GLN A 415 -1.55 9.36 -18.77
CA GLN A 415 -2.67 9.32 -17.82
C GLN A 415 -3.09 7.87 -17.54
N ALA A 416 -3.22 7.05 -18.57
CA ALA A 416 -3.66 5.66 -18.43
C ALA A 416 -2.69 4.82 -17.60
N VAL A 417 -1.38 5.10 -17.66
CA VAL A 417 -0.34 4.43 -16.87
C VAL A 417 -0.56 4.61 -15.36
N ALA A 418 -1.09 5.75 -14.94
CA ALA A 418 -1.44 6.02 -13.55
C ALA A 418 -2.85 5.53 -13.21
N ARG A 419 -3.84 5.85 -14.05
CA ARG A 419 -5.27 5.66 -13.77
C ARG A 419 -5.70 4.20 -13.78
N LEU A 420 -5.18 3.37 -14.69
CA LEU A 420 -5.57 1.96 -14.74
C LEU A 420 -5.20 1.21 -13.45
N PRO A 421 -3.97 1.32 -12.89
CA PRO A 421 -3.66 0.73 -11.60
C PRO A 421 -4.50 1.30 -10.44
N GLN A 422 -4.76 2.61 -10.40
CA GLN A 422 -5.63 3.22 -9.39
C GLN A 422 -7.05 2.66 -9.46
N PHE A 423 -7.60 2.51 -10.65
CA PHE A 423 -8.90 1.90 -10.88
C PHE A 423 -8.95 0.43 -10.41
N GLN A 424 -7.92 -0.36 -10.74
CA GLN A 424 -7.83 -1.76 -10.30
C GLN A 424 -7.76 -1.88 -8.76
N VAL A 425 -6.99 -1.02 -8.10
CA VAL A 425 -6.90 -1.01 -6.62
C VAL A 425 -8.22 -0.56 -6.00
N ALA A 426 -8.93 0.40 -6.58
CA ALA A 426 -10.23 0.82 -6.10
C ALA A 426 -11.28 -0.31 -6.20
N ILE A 427 -11.33 -1.05 -7.32
CA ILE A 427 -12.19 -2.23 -7.49
C ILE A 427 -11.86 -3.28 -6.41
N TYR A 428 -10.58 -3.55 -6.18
CA TYR A 428 -10.14 -4.48 -5.16
C TYR A 428 -10.62 -4.06 -3.78
N SER A 429 -10.47 -2.79 -3.45
CA SER A 429 -10.90 -2.25 -2.16
C SER A 429 -12.42 -2.36 -1.97
N LEU A 430 -13.22 -2.08 -3.01
CA LEU A 430 -14.67 -2.25 -2.96
C LEU A 430 -15.08 -3.72 -2.80
N LEU A 431 -14.38 -4.66 -3.44
CA LEU A 431 -14.63 -6.09 -3.25
C LEU A 431 -14.40 -6.52 -1.80
N LEU A 432 -13.32 -6.02 -1.18
CA LEU A 432 -13.04 -6.26 0.23
C LEU A 432 -14.13 -5.66 1.13
N LEU A 433 -14.53 -4.42 0.88
CA LEU A 433 -15.59 -3.74 1.61
C LEU A 433 -16.93 -4.49 1.47
N ALA A 434 -17.33 -4.85 0.25
CA ALA A 434 -18.54 -5.61 -0.02
C ALA A 434 -18.61 -6.91 0.79
N SER A 435 -17.49 -7.63 0.88
CA SER A 435 -17.43 -8.87 1.63
C SER A 435 -17.59 -8.64 3.15
N ILE A 436 -17.03 -7.55 3.67
CA ILE A 436 -17.15 -7.22 5.09
C ILE A 436 -18.59 -6.80 5.43
N LEU A 437 -19.21 -6.00 4.58
CA LEU A 437 -20.60 -5.53 4.78
C LEU A 437 -21.62 -6.66 4.60
N ALA A 438 -21.39 -7.59 3.65
CA ALA A 438 -22.30 -8.70 3.41
C ALA A 438 -22.16 -9.84 4.43
N TYR A 439 -20.93 -10.18 4.85
CA TYR A 439 -20.66 -11.42 5.61
C TYR A 439 -19.80 -11.21 6.86
N GLY A 440 -19.38 -9.97 7.13
CA GLY A 440 -18.48 -9.66 8.24
C GLY A 440 -17.02 -10.07 7.96
N PHE A 441 -16.22 -10.05 9.02
CA PHE A 441 -14.77 -10.27 8.92
C PHE A 441 -14.37 -11.75 8.87
N LYS A 442 -15.22 -12.65 9.34
CA LYS A 442 -14.92 -14.07 9.45
C LYS A 442 -15.37 -14.84 8.21
N ARG A 443 -14.67 -15.91 7.92
CA ARG A 443 -15.09 -16.86 6.90
C ARG A 443 -16.31 -17.64 7.40
N THR A 444 -17.41 -17.56 6.67
CA THR A 444 -18.68 -18.24 6.93
C THR A 444 -18.88 -19.40 5.98
N ALA A 445 -19.94 -20.19 6.18
CA ALA A 445 -20.35 -21.26 5.27
C ALA A 445 -20.85 -20.75 3.90
N THR A 446 -21.10 -19.44 3.78
CA THR A 446 -21.52 -18.81 2.51
C THR A 446 -20.41 -18.84 1.44
N TYR A 447 -19.15 -18.89 1.87
CA TYR A 447 -18.04 -19.02 0.91
C TYR A 447 -17.94 -20.45 0.41
N LEU A 448 -17.48 -20.61 -0.85
CA LEU A 448 -17.25 -21.91 -1.44
C LEU A 448 -16.36 -22.78 -0.53
N PRO A 449 -16.60 -24.10 -0.43
CA PRO A 449 -15.83 -24.99 0.42
C PRO A 449 -14.35 -24.96 0.08
N LEU A 450 -13.49 -25.10 1.09
CA LEU A 450 -12.05 -25.19 0.86
C LEU A 450 -11.66 -26.64 0.54
N PRO A 451 -10.68 -26.83 -0.34
CA PRO A 451 -10.08 -28.17 -0.55
C PRO A 451 -9.62 -28.78 0.78
N LEU A 452 -9.72 -30.09 0.93
CA LEU A 452 -9.40 -30.82 2.16
C LEU A 452 -7.97 -30.60 2.66
N TRP A 453 -7.03 -30.38 1.74
CA TRP A 453 -5.60 -30.10 2.07
C TRP A 453 -5.36 -28.68 2.54
N ARG A 454 -6.34 -27.74 2.40
CA ARG A 454 -6.20 -26.36 2.84
C ARG A 454 -6.69 -26.20 4.28
N ARG A 455 -5.83 -25.65 5.15
CA ARG A 455 -6.23 -25.34 6.53
C ARG A 455 -7.39 -24.33 6.56
N LYS A 456 -8.33 -24.52 7.47
CA LYS A 456 -9.41 -23.57 7.72
C LYS A 456 -8.82 -22.19 8.06
N SER A 457 -9.24 -21.18 7.33
CA SER A 457 -8.83 -19.80 7.56
C SER A 457 -9.87 -19.08 8.41
N ILE A 458 -9.41 -18.22 9.33
CA ILE A 458 -10.29 -17.41 10.18
C ILE A 458 -11.09 -16.40 9.33
N ARG A 459 -10.47 -15.88 8.27
CA ARG A 459 -11.07 -14.92 7.34
C ARG A 459 -11.02 -15.41 5.90
N PRO A 460 -11.91 -14.94 5.00
CA PRO A 460 -11.82 -15.27 3.59
C PRO A 460 -10.58 -14.64 2.96
N SER A 461 -9.92 -15.35 2.04
CA SER A 461 -8.86 -14.77 1.20
C SER A 461 -9.48 -14.01 0.03
N THR A 462 -8.70 -13.14 -0.62
CA THR A 462 -9.14 -12.45 -1.85
C THR A 462 -9.58 -13.44 -2.93
N LEU A 463 -8.92 -14.59 -3.05
CA LEU A 463 -9.33 -15.63 -4.00
C LEU A 463 -10.69 -16.23 -3.64
N ASP A 464 -11.01 -16.40 -2.36
CA ASP A 464 -12.35 -16.87 -1.93
C ASP A 464 -13.44 -15.85 -2.35
N LEU A 465 -13.14 -14.54 -2.25
CA LEU A 465 -14.07 -13.48 -2.68
C LEU A 465 -14.28 -13.50 -4.21
N LEU A 466 -13.19 -13.61 -4.97
CA LEU A 466 -13.25 -13.66 -6.42
C LEU A 466 -14.02 -14.89 -6.92
N ASN A 467 -13.78 -16.06 -6.31
CA ASN A 467 -14.47 -17.28 -6.67
C ASN A 467 -15.96 -17.19 -6.35
N LEU A 468 -16.31 -16.68 -5.15
CA LEU A 468 -17.71 -16.49 -4.77
C LEU A 468 -18.41 -15.47 -5.68
N LEU A 469 -17.77 -14.34 -6.01
CA LEU A 469 -18.34 -13.35 -6.91
C LEU A 469 -18.57 -13.92 -8.30
N ARG A 470 -17.60 -14.66 -8.84
CA ARG A 470 -17.73 -15.33 -10.15
C ARG A 470 -18.84 -16.39 -10.15
N ASP A 471 -18.91 -17.19 -9.09
CA ASP A 471 -19.99 -18.14 -8.91
C ASP A 471 -21.37 -17.45 -8.94
N GLN A 472 -21.54 -16.36 -8.22
CA GLN A 472 -22.79 -15.58 -8.21
C GLN A 472 -23.11 -14.89 -9.55
N ILE A 473 -22.10 -14.52 -10.34
CA ILE A 473 -22.31 -13.92 -11.68
C ILE A 473 -22.68 -14.97 -12.72
N PHE A 474 -22.07 -16.15 -12.66
CA PHE A 474 -22.21 -17.18 -13.69
C PHE A 474 -23.20 -18.29 -13.30
N ALA A 475 -23.60 -18.36 -12.02
CA ALA A 475 -24.63 -19.30 -11.61
C ALA A 475 -25.98 -18.97 -12.29
N PRO A 476 -26.63 -19.93 -12.92
CA PRO A 476 -27.99 -19.74 -13.40
C PRO A 476 -28.90 -19.36 -12.22
N PRO A 477 -29.84 -18.44 -12.37
CA PRO A 477 -30.79 -18.13 -11.35
C PRO A 477 -31.54 -19.40 -10.94
N MET A 478 -31.35 -19.81 -9.69
CA MET A 478 -31.98 -21.01 -9.09
C MET A 478 -31.52 -22.38 -9.61
N GLN A 479 -30.35 -22.83 -9.21
CA GLN A 479 -30.10 -24.24 -8.87
C GLN A 479 -28.79 -24.34 -8.10
N HIS A 480 -28.86 -24.57 -6.79
CA HIS A 480 -27.75 -25.13 -6.02
C HIS A 480 -27.54 -26.59 -6.46
N LYS A 481 -26.87 -26.79 -7.59
CA LYS A 481 -26.32 -28.11 -7.90
C LYS A 481 -25.01 -28.29 -7.16
N PRO A 482 -24.77 -29.46 -6.57
CA PRO A 482 -23.45 -29.79 -6.03
C PRO A 482 -22.40 -29.63 -7.13
N THR A 483 -21.19 -29.24 -6.77
CA THR A 483 -20.06 -29.13 -7.69
C THR A 483 -19.94 -30.43 -8.48
N PRO A 484 -19.97 -30.39 -9.84
CA PRO A 484 -19.89 -31.59 -10.64
C PRO A 484 -18.60 -32.35 -10.30
N SER A 485 -18.69 -33.66 -10.14
CA SER A 485 -17.52 -34.52 -9.98
C SER A 485 -16.77 -34.65 -11.32
N ILE A 486 -15.54 -35.15 -11.31
CA ILE A 486 -14.79 -35.43 -12.54
C ILE A 486 -15.58 -36.42 -13.43
N ASP A 487 -16.33 -37.30 -12.82
CA ASP A 487 -17.16 -38.28 -13.51
C ASP A 487 -18.33 -37.62 -14.26
N ASP A 488 -18.86 -36.51 -13.75
CA ASP A 488 -19.89 -35.72 -14.44
C ASP A 488 -19.37 -35.05 -15.73
N PHE A 489 -18.07 -34.71 -15.78
CA PHE A 489 -17.43 -34.20 -17.01
C PHE A 489 -17.21 -35.31 -18.07
N ALA A 490 -16.97 -36.54 -17.65
CA ALA A 490 -16.82 -37.67 -18.55
C ALA A 490 -18.16 -38.06 -19.24
N ALA A 491 -19.28 -37.73 -18.61
CA ALA A 491 -20.62 -37.96 -19.13
C ALA A 491 -21.14 -36.86 -20.08
N LEU A 492 -20.43 -35.73 -20.22
CA LEU A 492 -20.77 -34.68 -21.17
C LEU A 492 -20.39 -35.17 -22.57
N ALA A 493 -21.38 -35.65 -23.33
CA ALA A 493 -21.24 -35.88 -24.77
C ALA A 493 -20.73 -34.58 -25.43
N PRO A 494 -19.97 -34.65 -26.54
CA PRO A 494 -19.54 -33.48 -27.29
C PRO A 494 -20.76 -32.61 -27.58
N VAL A 495 -20.75 -31.40 -26.98
CA VAL A 495 -21.84 -30.43 -27.19
C VAL A 495 -21.82 -30.06 -28.66
N ASP A 496 -22.93 -30.35 -29.32
CA ASP A 496 -23.17 -29.90 -30.69
C ASP A 496 -22.88 -28.41 -30.80
N ALA A 497 -22.02 -28.01 -31.70
CA ALA A 497 -21.56 -26.62 -31.84
C ALA A 497 -22.70 -25.61 -32.11
N ASN A 498 -23.93 -26.14 -32.35
CA ASN A 498 -25.15 -25.38 -32.58
C ASN A 498 -26.12 -25.33 -31.38
N ALA A 499 -25.83 -26.03 -30.30
CA ALA A 499 -26.69 -26.03 -29.12
C ALA A 499 -26.31 -24.92 -28.14
N THR A 500 -27.14 -23.92 -28.07
CA THR A 500 -27.33 -22.93 -27.01
C THR A 500 -26.10 -22.12 -26.63
N LYS A 501 -26.08 -20.88 -27.13
CA LYS A 501 -25.28 -19.81 -26.56
C LYS A 501 -25.48 -19.78 -25.03
N LEU A 502 -24.46 -20.17 -24.29
CA LEU A 502 -24.39 -19.82 -22.86
C LEU A 502 -24.63 -18.31 -22.75
N PRO A 503 -25.52 -17.84 -21.87
CA PRO A 503 -25.69 -16.41 -21.66
C PRO A 503 -24.33 -15.82 -21.39
N LEU A 504 -23.88 -14.95 -22.28
CA LEU A 504 -22.64 -14.22 -22.08
C LEU A 504 -22.76 -13.46 -20.75
N ALA A 505 -21.69 -13.38 -19.98
CA ALA A 505 -21.65 -12.57 -18.75
C ALA A 505 -22.24 -11.16 -18.94
N SER A 506 -22.26 -10.66 -20.18
CA SER A 506 -22.91 -9.41 -20.59
C SER A 506 -24.44 -9.40 -20.39
N GLU A 507 -25.14 -10.52 -20.61
CA GLU A 507 -26.60 -10.57 -20.43
C GLU A 507 -26.96 -10.54 -18.93
N THR A 508 -26.25 -11.31 -18.12
CA THR A 508 -26.43 -11.28 -16.66
C THR A 508 -26.07 -9.91 -16.07
N LEU A 509 -25.00 -9.28 -16.57
CA LEU A 509 -24.57 -7.95 -16.11
C LEU A 509 -25.49 -6.83 -16.64
N CYS A 510 -26.11 -6.98 -17.82
CA CYS A 510 -27.11 -6.03 -18.33
C CYS A 510 -28.43 -6.12 -17.54
N THR A 511 -28.84 -7.29 -17.12
CA THR A 511 -30.07 -7.49 -16.32
C THR A 511 -29.92 -6.91 -14.90
N ILE A 512 -28.72 -6.95 -14.34
CA ILE A 512 -28.40 -6.35 -13.03
C ILE A 512 -28.25 -4.82 -13.13
N ALA A 513 -27.93 -4.28 -14.31
CA ALA A 513 -27.70 -2.84 -14.54
C ALA A 513 -28.93 -2.10 -15.14
N ALA A 514 -29.99 -2.78 -15.45
CA ALA A 514 -31.29 -2.22 -15.83
C ALA A 514 -32.20 -2.08 -14.60
#